data_a1b41bf23718fa9259e39b3f9f50a6c2
#
_entry.id   a1b41bf23718fa9259e39b3f9f50a6c2
#
_cell.length_a   1.000
_cell.length_b   1.000
_cell.length_c   1.000
_cell.angle_alpha   90.00
_cell.angle_beta   90.00
_cell.angle_gamma   90.00
#
_symmetry.space_group_name_H-M   'P 1'
#
loop_
_entity.id
_entity.type
_entity.pdbx_description
1 polymer ?
#
loop_
_entity_poly.entity_id
_entity_poly.type
_entity_poly.pdbx_seq_one_letter_code
_entity_poly.pdbx_strand_id
1 'polypeptide(L)'
;MYYVRPNEIEMLLIQQNIAQSFQSPFVRVLLGAIAIALLYVFYKEVRKIPAKLFTLMVTAFVDMVGLLMIIPLLPFYVKSLGGAGINVLGLHLGVGTISGIIVAAFTVAQLLSAPMWGRFSDRVGRRPTLLIALGAAGIAYLIFGFATSLWLLFLSRIVQGAGGGTVGVIQAYVADSTDPKDRARALGWLSATTNLGVALGPVLGSFAIAIGKRDIFPGHASVQMGHAAPGIMAAGLCLLNMIFAWRYLSESRDATVHATSGEAPRKSRQAAWYIISHSSEPSSRLIWIYAIAIGAFQGSFSVLALFLNARFQVTEQTIGYFFMYTGAISVFARVLLLGRMVDWLGEAKLSRLGLVLLAAGVVGMPLSQNLWMLAIAVALIPLGTAFTFPCVTALLSRVINPRERGLYMGMQQTYGGVARIIAPLFYGWAFDSLGVSSPYFFSSAIIAATILLGFGLDKYVRLEIPAAQAAVAATTEVPLAAEAAAGGKQEA
;
A
#
# COMPACT_ATOMS: atom_id res chain seq x y z
N MET A 1 -10.81 31.54 -35.45
CA MET A 1 -11.22 32.12 -34.14
C MET A 1 -11.51 30.94 -33.22
N TYR A 2 -10.50 30.50 -32.44
CA TYR A 2 -10.64 29.36 -31.52
C TYR A 2 -11.47 29.81 -30.32
N TYR A 3 -12.64 29.23 -30.15
CA TYR A 3 -13.52 29.44 -28.99
C TYR A 3 -12.87 28.70 -27.80
N VAL A 4 -12.08 29.40 -27.00
CA VAL A 4 -11.54 28.89 -25.72
C VAL A 4 -12.75 28.72 -24.79
N ARG A 5 -13.00 27.50 -24.35
CA ARG A 5 -14.12 27.21 -23.43
C ARG A 5 -13.89 27.94 -22.12
N PRO A 6 -14.93 28.52 -21.48
CA PRO A 6 -14.81 29.27 -20.23
C PRO A 6 -14.01 28.55 -19.14
N ASN A 7 -14.10 27.22 -19.08
CA ASN A 7 -13.36 26.37 -18.13
C ASN A 7 -11.83 26.34 -18.36
N GLU A 8 -11.33 26.62 -19.55
CA GLU A 8 -9.88 26.66 -19.84
C GLU A 8 -9.26 27.95 -19.30
N ILE A 9 -9.98 29.04 -19.40
CA ILE A 9 -9.55 30.34 -18.86
C ILE A 9 -9.54 30.31 -17.34
N GLU A 10 -10.59 29.73 -16.72
CA GLU A 10 -10.63 29.52 -15.26
C GLU A 10 -9.50 28.61 -14.78
N MET A 11 -9.20 27.54 -15.50
CA MET A 11 -8.08 26.65 -15.17
C MET A 11 -6.73 27.34 -15.26
N LEU A 12 -6.49 28.16 -16.29
CA LEU A 12 -5.27 28.92 -16.44
C LEU A 12 -5.10 29.98 -15.34
N LEU A 13 -6.19 30.67 -14.97
CA LEU A 13 -6.21 31.64 -13.88
C LEU A 13 -5.98 30.98 -12.52
N ILE A 14 -6.55 29.81 -12.28
CA ILE A 14 -6.31 29.02 -11.06
C ILE A 14 -4.86 28.52 -11.01
N GLN A 15 -4.32 28.01 -12.10
CA GLN A 15 -2.90 27.65 -12.16
C GLN A 15 -1.97 28.83 -11.94
N GLN A 16 -2.28 30.00 -12.49
CA GLN A 16 -1.50 31.21 -12.25
C GLN A 16 -1.62 31.70 -10.78
N ASN A 17 -2.82 31.67 -10.19
CA ASN A 17 -3.01 32.07 -8.80
C ASN A 17 -2.34 31.11 -7.81
N ILE A 18 -2.38 29.79 -8.07
CA ILE A 18 -1.68 28.79 -7.25
C ILE A 18 -0.18 28.99 -7.41
N ALA A 19 0.33 29.14 -8.63
CA ALA A 19 1.75 29.38 -8.88
C ALA A 19 2.24 30.68 -8.24
N GLN A 20 1.44 31.74 -8.27
CA GLN A 20 1.74 33.01 -7.59
C GLN A 20 1.71 32.89 -6.07
N SER A 21 0.75 32.12 -5.50
CA SER A 21 0.70 31.88 -4.04
C SER A 21 1.94 31.10 -3.56
N PHE A 22 2.41 30.13 -4.32
CA PHE A 22 3.66 29.42 -4.03
C PHE A 22 4.92 30.27 -4.30
N GLN A 23 4.79 31.37 -5.04
CA GLN A 23 5.87 32.32 -5.26
C GLN A 23 6.01 33.37 -4.15
N SER A 24 5.01 33.49 -3.26
CA SER A 24 5.10 34.43 -2.14
C SER A 24 6.28 34.04 -1.22
N PRO A 25 7.16 34.99 -0.86
CA PRO A 25 8.31 34.73 0.00
C PRO A 25 7.93 34.09 1.33
N PHE A 26 6.80 34.50 1.88
CA PHE A 26 6.27 33.97 3.15
C PHE A 26 5.92 32.48 3.05
N VAL A 27 5.22 32.06 1.98
CA VAL A 27 4.85 30.64 1.78
C VAL A 27 6.08 29.78 1.55
N ARG A 28 7.07 30.28 0.79
CA ARG A 28 8.34 29.56 0.59
C ARG A 28 9.13 29.39 1.88
N VAL A 29 9.24 30.44 2.70
CA VAL A 29 9.91 30.37 4.00
C VAL A 29 9.17 29.44 4.95
N LEU A 30 7.83 29.50 5.01
CA LEU A 30 7.04 28.59 5.83
C LEU A 30 7.18 27.14 5.40
N LEU A 31 7.09 26.85 4.10
CA LEU A 31 7.28 25.49 3.56
C LEU A 31 8.72 25.02 3.79
N GLY A 32 9.71 25.89 3.64
CA GLY A 32 11.10 25.60 3.96
C GLY A 32 11.32 25.27 5.43
N ALA A 33 10.72 26.05 6.33
CA ALA A 33 10.79 25.78 7.78
C ALA A 33 10.11 24.46 8.17
N ILE A 34 8.94 24.17 7.59
CA ILE A 34 8.24 22.90 7.79
C ILE A 34 9.09 21.74 7.26
N ALA A 35 9.67 21.87 6.07
CA ALA A 35 10.54 20.86 5.49
C ALA A 35 11.78 20.59 6.37
N ILE A 36 12.43 21.65 6.86
CA ILE A 36 13.59 21.55 7.76
C ILE A 36 13.18 20.88 9.08
N ALA A 37 12.04 21.26 9.66
CA ALA A 37 11.54 20.66 10.90
C ALA A 37 11.23 19.15 10.69
N LEU A 38 10.60 18.78 9.59
CA LEU A 38 10.33 17.39 9.23
C LEU A 38 11.62 16.60 8.99
N LEU A 39 12.59 17.19 8.30
CA LEU A 39 13.90 16.58 8.08
C LEU A 39 14.66 16.38 9.40
N TYR A 40 14.58 17.33 10.32
CA TYR A 40 15.20 17.21 11.64
C TYR A 40 14.57 16.10 12.48
N VAL A 41 13.23 16.03 12.52
CA VAL A 41 12.50 14.95 13.21
C VAL A 41 12.84 13.60 12.56
N PHE A 42 12.83 13.52 11.24
CA PHE A 42 13.22 12.31 10.51
C PHE A 42 14.66 11.90 10.82
N TYR A 43 15.62 12.81 10.78
CA TYR A 43 17.01 12.55 11.12
C TYR A 43 17.19 12.02 12.56
N LYS A 44 16.46 12.61 13.52
CA LYS A 44 16.46 12.17 14.92
C LYS A 44 15.92 10.75 15.09
N GLU A 45 14.86 10.41 14.37
CA GLU A 45 14.28 9.06 14.41
C GLU A 45 15.16 8.03 13.67
N VAL A 46 15.72 8.39 12.52
CA VAL A 46 16.62 7.52 11.74
C VAL A 46 17.87 7.13 12.55
N ARG A 47 18.41 8.04 13.34
CA ARG A 47 19.56 7.72 14.21
C ARG A 47 19.30 6.65 15.27
N LYS A 48 18.03 6.40 15.60
CA LYS A 48 17.64 5.34 16.56
C LYS A 48 17.55 3.97 15.91
N ILE A 49 17.59 3.91 14.57
CA ILE A 49 17.43 2.67 13.83
C ILE A 49 18.77 1.94 13.73
N PRO A 50 18.87 0.67 14.15
CA PRO A 50 20.06 -0.14 13.95
C PRO A 50 20.47 -0.21 12.47
N ALA A 51 21.77 -0.15 12.17
CA ALA A 51 22.28 -0.07 10.80
C ALA A 51 21.77 -1.21 9.89
N LYS A 52 21.62 -2.44 10.42
CA LYS A 52 21.07 -3.58 9.67
C LYS A 52 19.63 -3.34 9.23
N LEU A 53 18.79 -2.81 10.13
CA LEU A 53 17.40 -2.48 9.84
C LEU A 53 17.29 -1.27 8.90
N PHE A 54 18.15 -0.27 9.07
CA PHE A 54 18.20 0.89 8.19
C PHE A 54 18.47 0.47 6.73
N THR A 55 19.45 -0.41 6.51
CA THR A 55 19.74 -0.96 5.17
C THR A 55 18.52 -1.66 4.57
N LEU A 56 17.83 -2.50 5.36
CA LEU A 56 16.61 -3.17 4.90
C LEU A 56 15.49 -2.17 4.57
N MET A 57 15.33 -1.13 5.40
CA MET A 57 14.31 -0.09 5.18
C MET A 57 14.58 0.72 3.92
N VAL A 58 15.84 1.09 3.64
CA VAL A 58 16.22 1.73 2.39
C VAL A 58 15.92 0.82 1.20
N THR A 59 16.24 -0.46 1.32
CA THR A 59 15.94 -1.47 0.28
C THR A 59 14.43 -1.56 0.02
N ALA A 60 13.61 -1.65 1.06
CA ALA A 60 12.15 -1.72 0.95
C ALA A 60 11.54 -0.41 0.42
N PHE A 61 12.10 0.75 0.79
CA PHE A 61 11.70 2.04 0.29
C PHE A 61 11.91 2.15 -1.22
N VAL A 62 13.11 1.84 -1.70
CA VAL A 62 13.43 1.93 -3.13
C VAL A 62 12.62 0.93 -3.97
N ASP A 63 12.38 -0.27 -3.43
CA ASP A 63 11.50 -1.26 -4.07
C ASP A 63 10.07 -0.72 -4.24
N MET A 64 9.50 -0.11 -3.19
CA MET A 64 8.18 0.53 -3.26
C MET A 64 8.14 1.74 -4.20
N VAL A 65 9.19 2.54 -4.22
CA VAL A 65 9.32 3.64 -5.19
C VAL A 65 9.25 3.10 -6.62
N GLY A 66 10.03 2.09 -6.95
CA GLY A 66 10.04 1.48 -8.28
C GLY A 66 8.68 0.91 -8.68
N LEU A 67 8.02 0.19 -7.77
CA LEU A 67 6.70 -0.38 -7.99
C LEU A 67 5.66 0.70 -8.28
N LEU A 68 5.58 1.72 -7.42
CA LEU A 68 4.55 2.75 -7.50
C LEU A 68 4.85 3.83 -8.55
N MET A 69 6.10 3.94 -9.02
CA MET A 69 6.46 4.78 -10.17
C MET A 69 5.70 4.37 -11.43
N ILE A 70 5.44 3.09 -11.61
CA ILE A 70 4.88 2.53 -12.85
C ILE A 70 3.38 2.33 -12.77
N ILE A 71 2.82 1.93 -11.62
CA ILE A 71 1.40 1.58 -11.48
C ILE A 71 0.45 2.69 -12.00
N PRO A 72 0.61 3.97 -11.64
CA PRO A 72 -0.27 5.03 -12.14
C PRO A 72 -0.13 5.33 -13.63
N LEU A 73 1.00 4.98 -14.22
CA LEU A 73 1.26 5.19 -15.65
C LEU A 73 0.68 4.08 -16.52
N LEU A 74 0.46 2.89 -15.94
CA LEU A 74 0.03 1.70 -16.64
C LEU A 74 -1.21 1.92 -17.55
N PRO A 75 -2.31 2.57 -17.10
CA PRO A 75 -3.48 2.77 -17.96
C PRO A 75 -3.20 3.68 -19.17
N PHE A 76 -2.27 4.63 -19.04
CA PHE A 76 -1.84 5.47 -20.18
C PHE A 76 -1.08 4.63 -21.22
N TYR A 77 -0.22 3.70 -20.77
CA TYR A 77 0.49 2.78 -21.66
C TYR A 77 -0.48 1.81 -22.34
N VAL A 78 -1.47 1.28 -21.61
CA VAL A 78 -2.51 0.46 -22.20
C VAL A 78 -3.27 1.23 -23.29
N LYS A 79 -3.63 2.49 -23.03
CA LYS A 79 -4.30 3.36 -24.01
C LYS A 79 -3.41 3.64 -25.22
N SER A 80 -2.13 3.89 -25.04
CA SER A 80 -1.20 4.18 -26.14
C SER A 80 -0.90 2.96 -27.02
N LEU A 81 -0.84 1.75 -26.45
CA LEU A 81 -0.53 0.51 -27.15
C LEU A 81 -1.79 -0.22 -27.69
N GLY A 82 -2.94 -0.08 -27.01
CA GLY A 82 -4.18 -0.76 -27.32
C GLY A 82 -5.25 0.10 -28.02
N GLY A 83 -4.99 1.41 -28.18
CA GLY A 83 -5.97 2.34 -28.78
C GLY A 83 -7.29 2.40 -28.01
N ALA A 84 -8.39 2.08 -28.69
CA ALA A 84 -9.72 2.02 -28.08
C ALA A 84 -10.02 0.68 -27.37
N GLY A 85 -9.16 -0.30 -27.50
CA GLY A 85 -9.32 -1.67 -26.99
C GLY A 85 -8.91 -2.71 -28.03
N ILE A 86 -9.00 -3.98 -27.66
CA ILE A 86 -8.67 -5.12 -28.51
C ILE A 86 -9.81 -6.13 -28.55
N ASN A 87 -9.93 -6.86 -29.66
CA ASN A 87 -10.86 -7.98 -29.78
C ASN A 87 -10.11 -9.29 -29.52
N VAL A 88 -10.55 -10.01 -28.49
CA VAL A 88 -10.00 -11.32 -28.13
C VAL A 88 -11.13 -12.34 -28.09
N LEU A 89 -11.04 -13.39 -28.90
CA LEU A 89 -12.05 -14.46 -28.98
C LEU A 89 -13.48 -13.95 -29.17
N GLY A 90 -13.65 -12.87 -29.96
CA GLY A 90 -14.98 -12.28 -30.24
C GLY A 90 -15.51 -11.32 -29.16
N LEU A 91 -14.76 -11.13 -28.06
CA LEU A 91 -15.08 -10.17 -27.01
C LEU A 91 -14.26 -8.89 -27.19
N HIS A 92 -14.92 -7.74 -27.18
CA HIS A 92 -14.25 -6.45 -27.17
C HIS A 92 -13.82 -6.11 -25.76
N LEU A 93 -12.49 -6.04 -25.53
CA LEU A 93 -11.89 -5.63 -24.27
C LEU A 93 -11.47 -4.17 -24.38
N GLY A 94 -12.14 -3.29 -23.64
CA GLY A 94 -11.79 -1.88 -23.58
C GLY A 94 -10.52 -1.63 -22.73
N VAL A 95 -10.05 -0.39 -22.73
CA VAL A 95 -8.81 0.03 -22.04
C VAL A 95 -8.90 -0.19 -20.53
N GLY A 96 -10.07 0.02 -19.92
CA GLY A 96 -10.30 -0.21 -18.49
C GLY A 96 -10.17 -1.69 -18.14
N THR A 97 -10.81 -2.57 -18.92
CA THR A 97 -10.74 -4.03 -18.74
C THR A 97 -9.31 -4.54 -18.88
N ILE A 98 -8.59 -4.11 -19.92
CA ILE A 98 -7.19 -4.49 -20.14
C ILE A 98 -6.32 -4.03 -18.97
N SER A 99 -6.50 -2.79 -18.51
CA SER A 99 -5.79 -2.27 -17.34
C SER A 99 -6.05 -3.11 -16.09
N GLY A 100 -7.32 -3.47 -15.86
CA GLY A 100 -7.74 -4.34 -14.76
C GLY A 100 -7.09 -5.73 -14.83
N ILE A 101 -7.06 -6.35 -16.02
CA ILE A 101 -6.41 -7.66 -16.26
C ILE A 101 -4.90 -7.57 -15.93
N ILE A 102 -4.22 -6.53 -16.39
CA ILE A 102 -2.78 -6.36 -16.19
C ILE A 102 -2.44 -6.14 -14.70
N VAL A 103 -3.26 -5.38 -13.98
CA VAL A 103 -3.11 -5.19 -12.52
C VAL A 103 -3.42 -6.49 -11.76
N ALA A 104 -4.46 -7.21 -12.16
CA ALA A 104 -4.81 -8.50 -11.55
C ALA A 104 -3.71 -9.55 -11.78
N ALA A 105 -3.12 -9.61 -12.98
CA ALA A 105 -2.05 -10.54 -13.33
C ALA A 105 -0.81 -10.37 -12.41
N PHE A 106 -0.41 -9.13 -12.12
CA PHE A 106 0.63 -8.85 -11.14
C PHE A 106 0.30 -9.45 -9.76
N THR A 107 -0.93 -9.20 -9.28
CA THR A 107 -1.35 -9.66 -7.94
C THR A 107 -1.48 -11.18 -7.88
N VAL A 108 -1.97 -11.82 -8.95
CA VAL A 108 -2.02 -13.31 -9.07
C VAL A 108 -0.61 -13.88 -9.00
N ALA A 109 0.31 -13.37 -9.83
CA ALA A 109 1.68 -13.83 -9.85
C ALA A 109 2.36 -13.65 -8.47
N GLN A 110 2.13 -12.52 -7.80
CA GLN A 110 2.64 -12.25 -6.47
C GLN A 110 2.07 -13.20 -5.42
N LEU A 111 0.76 -13.45 -5.43
CA LEU A 111 0.10 -14.33 -4.45
C LEU A 111 0.56 -15.78 -4.59
N LEU A 112 0.73 -16.25 -5.83
CA LEU A 112 1.21 -17.60 -6.12
C LEU A 112 2.70 -17.77 -5.79
N SER A 113 3.52 -16.76 -6.02
CA SER A 113 4.97 -16.82 -5.77
C SER A 113 5.35 -16.62 -4.31
N ALA A 114 4.55 -15.90 -3.51
CA ALA A 114 4.88 -15.55 -2.13
C ALA A 114 5.25 -16.76 -1.24
N PRO A 115 4.50 -17.90 -1.25
CA PRO A 115 4.89 -19.09 -0.47
C PRO A 115 6.19 -19.75 -0.98
N MET A 116 6.49 -19.61 -2.29
CA MET A 116 7.72 -20.13 -2.88
C MET A 116 8.91 -19.31 -2.41
N TRP A 117 8.78 -17.96 -2.42
CA TRP A 117 9.80 -17.04 -1.91
C TRP A 117 10.08 -17.24 -0.43
N GLY A 118 9.04 -17.46 0.39
CA GLY A 118 9.20 -17.78 1.80
C GLY A 118 10.06 -19.04 2.00
N ARG A 119 9.66 -20.15 1.36
CA ARG A 119 10.43 -21.43 1.45
C ARG A 119 11.84 -21.33 0.88
N PHE A 120 12.02 -20.61 -0.22
CA PHE A 120 13.32 -20.37 -0.82
C PHE A 120 14.22 -19.57 0.13
N SER A 121 13.68 -18.51 0.73
CA SER A 121 14.36 -17.68 1.71
C SER A 121 14.73 -18.45 2.98
N ASP A 122 13.89 -19.40 3.40
CA ASP A 122 14.18 -20.29 4.53
C ASP A 122 15.31 -21.30 4.22
N ARG A 123 15.56 -21.62 2.95
CA ARG A 123 16.62 -22.56 2.53
C ARG A 123 17.93 -21.85 2.21
N VAL A 124 17.87 -20.80 1.40
CA VAL A 124 19.05 -20.16 0.81
C VAL A 124 19.51 -18.96 1.65
N GLY A 125 18.62 -18.40 2.47
CA GLY A 125 18.87 -17.20 3.27
C GLY A 125 18.05 -16.00 2.81
N ARG A 126 17.91 -15.01 3.72
CA ARG A 126 17.10 -13.81 3.47
C ARG A 126 17.73 -12.88 2.44
N ARG A 127 19.05 -12.65 2.58
CA ARG A 127 19.80 -11.73 1.72
C ARG A 127 19.85 -12.19 0.25
N PRO A 128 20.25 -13.43 -0.11
CA PRO A 128 20.26 -13.87 -1.50
C PRO A 128 18.88 -13.81 -2.15
N THR A 129 17.85 -14.16 -1.38
CA THR A 129 16.46 -14.12 -1.84
C THR A 129 16.03 -12.70 -2.24
N LEU A 130 16.34 -11.69 -1.41
CA LEU A 130 16.04 -10.30 -1.70
C LEU A 130 16.82 -9.78 -2.93
N LEU A 131 18.09 -10.16 -3.08
CA LEU A 131 18.88 -9.75 -4.24
C LEU A 131 18.34 -10.32 -5.56
N ILE A 132 17.93 -11.61 -5.57
CA ILE A 132 17.32 -12.22 -6.76
C ILE A 132 15.99 -11.53 -7.10
N ALA A 133 15.17 -11.21 -6.10
CA ALA A 133 13.91 -10.53 -6.29
C ALA A 133 14.08 -9.11 -6.85
N LEU A 134 15.06 -8.35 -6.36
CA LEU A 134 15.42 -7.04 -6.91
C LEU A 134 15.90 -7.14 -8.36
N GLY A 135 16.68 -8.17 -8.68
CA GLY A 135 17.09 -8.46 -10.06
C GLY A 135 15.89 -8.73 -10.98
N ALA A 136 14.96 -9.57 -10.53
CA ALA A 136 13.73 -9.87 -11.27
C ALA A 136 12.85 -8.60 -11.45
N ALA A 137 12.73 -7.75 -10.44
CA ALA A 137 12.03 -6.48 -10.53
C ALA A 137 12.70 -5.53 -11.54
N GLY A 138 14.04 -5.43 -11.52
CA GLY A 138 14.79 -4.63 -12.49
C GLY A 138 14.56 -5.07 -13.94
N ILE A 139 14.58 -6.37 -14.20
CA ILE A 139 14.25 -6.96 -15.51
C ILE A 139 12.81 -6.62 -15.91
N ALA A 140 11.86 -6.79 -15.00
CA ALA A 140 10.45 -6.46 -15.26
C ALA A 140 10.26 -4.99 -15.61
N TYR A 141 10.98 -4.07 -14.98
CA TYR A 141 10.93 -2.63 -15.28
C TYR A 141 11.54 -2.31 -16.65
N LEU A 142 12.60 -3.01 -17.06
CA LEU A 142 13.14 -2.86 -18.42
C LEU A 142 12.12 -3.36 -19.46
N ILE A 143 11.52 -4.54 -19.24
CA ILE A 143 10.46 -5.05 -20.13
C ILE A 143 9.32 -4.03 -20.22
N PHE A 144 8.92 -3.42 -19.10
CA PHE A 144 7.90 -2.38 -19.09
C PHE A 144 8.29 -1.16 -19.91
N GLY A 145 9.50 -0.62 -19.70
CA GLY A 145 9.98 0.59 -20.37
C GLY A 145 10.08 0.43 -21.88
N PHE A 146 10.47 -0.76 -22.34
CA PHE A 146 10.62 -1.09 -23.77
C PHE A 146 9.41 -1.85 -24.34
N ALA A 147 8.26 -1.87 -23.62
CA ALA A 147 7.08 -2.54 -24.11
C ALA A 147 6.51 -1.84 -25.35
N THR A 148 6.51 -2.54 -26.49
CA THR A 148 5.92 -2.12 -27.78
C THR A 148 4.57 -2.77 -28.05
N SER A 149 4.11 -3.64 -27.16
CA SER A 149 2.83 -4.34 -27.27
C SER A 149 2.20 -4.57 -25.91
N LEU A 150 0.88 -4.74 -25.89
CA LEU A 150 0.14 -5.09 -24.67
C LEU A 150 0.63 -6.39 -24.04
N TRP A 151 1.08 -7.34 -24.87
CA TRP A 151 1.62 -8.62 -24.40
C TRP A 151 2.93 -8.43 -23.58
N LEU A 152 3.85 -7.60 -24.08
CA LEU A 152 5.08 -7.29 -23.33
C LEU A 152 4.77 -6.54 -22.04
N LEU A 153 3.79 -5.65 -22.07
CA LEU A 153 3.31 -4.94 -20.90
C LEU A 153 2.74 -5.92 -19.86
N PHE A 154 1.91 -6.87 -20.28
CA PHE A 154 1.35 -7.93 -19.45
C PHE A 154 2.46 -8.84 -18.88
N LEU A 155 3.40 -9.27 -19.72
CA LEU A 155 4.54 -10.09 -19.29
C LEU A 155 5.38 -9.38 -18.23
N SER A 156 5.63 -8.07 -18.40
CA SER A 156 6.36 -7.29 -17.40
C SER A 156 5.70 -7.35 -16.02
N ARG A 157 4.35 -7.34 -15.98
CA ARG A 157 3.58 -7.42 -14.72
C ARG A 157 3.64 -8.80 -14.10
N ILE A 158 3.58 -9.87 -14.90
CA ILE A 158 3.77 -11.24 -14.40
C ILE A 158 5.17 -11.43 -13.82
N VAL A 159 6.21 -11.02 -14.54
CA VAL A 159 7.60 -11.13 -14.07
C VAL A 159 7.80 -10.34 -12.78
N GLN A 160 7.29 -9.10 -12.71
CA GLN A 160 7.36 -8.28 -11.51
C GLN A 160 6.59 -8.89 -10.34
N GLY A 161 5.38 -9.40 -10.57
CA GLY A 161 4.57 -10.05 -9.54
C GLY A 161 5.25 -11.33 -9.04
N ALA A 162 5.76 -12.15 -9.94
CA ALA A 162 6.49 -13.37 -9.60
C ALA A 162 7.76 -13.08 -8.77
N GLY A 163 8.48 -11.99 -9.07
CA GLY A 163 9.61 -11.52 -8.28
C GLY A 163 9.21 -10.79 -6.98
N GLY A 164 8.00 -10.23 -6.91
CA GLY A 164 7.53 -9.36 -5.83
C GLY A 164 6.98 -10.04 -4.58
N GLY A 165 7.02 -11.37 -4.48
CA GLY A 165 6.53 -12.13 -3.31
C GLY A 165 7.39 -11.98 -2.03
N THR A 166 8.22 -10.95 -1.96
CA THR A 166 9.27 -10.74 -0.94
C THR A 166 8.82 -10.01 0.31
N VAL A 167 7.60 -9.48 0.36
CA VAL A 167 7.09 -8.76 1.55
C VAL A 167 7.20 -9.62 2.81
N GLY A 168 6.85 -10.91 2.71
CA GLY A 168 7.01 -11.88 3.80
C GLY A 168 8.47 -12.10 4.18
N VAL A 169 9.38 -12.11 3.20
CA VAL A 169 10.84 -12.24 3.42
C VAL A 169 11.40 -11.04 4.15
N ILE A 170 10.98 -9.82 3.78
CA ILE A 170 11.36 -8.57 4.45
C ILE A 170 10.86 -8.57 5.90
N GLN A 171 9.61 -8.96 6.13
CA GLN A 171 9.05 -9.06 7.49
C GLN A 171 9.77 -10.12 8.33
N ALA A 172 10.10 -11.27 7.74
CA ALA A 172 10.88 -12.31 8.39
C ALA A 172 12.30 -11.81 8.74
N TYR A 173 12.96 -11.09 7.83
CA TYR A 173 14.26 -10.47 8.11
C TYR A 173 14.20 -9.53 9.33
N VAL A 174 13.15 -8.68 9.42
CA VAL A 174 12.94 -7.82 10.61
C VAL A 174 12.78 -8.68 11.85
N ALA A 175 11.98 -9.74 11.79
CA ALA A 175 11.74 -10.63 12.92
C ALA A 175 13.01 -11.35 13.39
N ASP A 176 13.87 -11.75 12.45
CA ASP A 176 15.14 -12.44 12.71
C ASP A 176 16.22 -11.49 13.25
N SER A 177 16.13 -10.19 12.90
CA SER A 177 17.14 -9.15 13.23
C SER A 177 16.78 -8.28 14.43
N THR A 178 15.63 -8.51 15.09
CA THR A 178 15.16 -7.69 16.21
C THR A 178 14.70 -8.52 17.39
N ASP A 179 15.00 -8.03 18.58
CA ASP A 179 14.49 -8.61 19.81
C ASP A 179 12.95 -8.57 19.84
N PRO A 180 12.29 -9.56 20.45
CA PRO A 180 10.82 -9.61 20.54
C PRO A 180 10.19 -8.32 21.10
N LYS A 181 10.87 -7.62 21.99
CA LYS A 181 10.41 -6.35 22.60
C LYS A 181 10.36 -5.19 21.59
N ASP A 182 11.31 -5.16 20.65
CA ASP A 182 11.46 -4.06 19.67
C ASP A 182 10.85 -4.39 18.30
N ARG A 183 10.40 -5.63 18.08
CA ARG A 183 9.88 -6.12 16.80
C ARG A 183 8.72 -5.29 16.27
N ALA A 184 7.75 -4.95 17.13
CA ALA A 184 6.61 -4.13 16.75
C ALA A 184 7.04 -2.74 16.26
N ARG A 185 8.03 -2.13 16.92
CA ARG A 185 8.60 -0.83 16.55
C ARG A 185 9.35 -0.90 15.22
N ALA A 186 10.15 -1.95 15.00
CA ALA A 186 10.88 -2.17 13.75
C ALA A 186 9.93 -2.37 12.55
N LEU A 187 8.85 -3.15 12.72
CA LEU A 187 7.79 -3.30 11.70
C LEU A 187 7.04 -1.99 11.46
N GLY A 188 6.86 -1.17 12.48
CA GLY A 188 6.31 0.18 12.37
C GLY A 188 7.19 1.09 11.50
N TRP A 189 8.51 1.09 11.72
CA TRP A 189 9.46 1.83 10.88
C TRP A 189 9.47 1.32 9.44
N LEU A 190 9.46 0.01 9.23
CA LEU A 190 9.36 -0.59 7.90
C LEU A 190 8.08 -0.12 7.17
N SER A 191 6.96 -0.15 7.87
CA SER A 191 5.68 0.32 7.31
C SER A 191 5.71 1.82 6.96
N ALA A 192 6.30 2.66 7.81
CA ALA A 192 6.45 4.09 7.53
C ALA A 192 7.30 4.33 6.27
N THR A 193 8.41 3.62 6.17
CA THR A 193 9.36 3.74 5.05
C THR A 193 8.73 3.27 3.73
N THR A 194 8.04 2.14 3.74
CA THR A 194 7.33 1.65 2.54
C THR A 194 6.21 2.59 2.11
N ASN A 195 5.45 3.17 3.04
CA ASN A 195 4.42 4.17 2.71
C ASN A 195 5.01 5.46 2.12
N LEU A 196 6.20 5.88 2.56
CA LEU A 196 6.91 7.00 1.94
C LEU A 196 7.29 6.67 0.49
N GLY A 197 7.73 5.44 0.22
CA GLY A 197 7.97 4.96 -1.15
C GLY A 197 6.71 4.98 -2.01
N VAL A 198 5.57 4.55 -1.44
CA VAL A 198 4.25 4.63 -2.10
C VAL A 198 3.88 6.06 -2.49
N ALA A 199 4.18 7.04 -1.65
CA ALA A 199 3.88 8.45 -1.91
C ALA A 199 4.80 9.08 -2.97
N LEU A 200 6.09 8.74 -2.95
CA LEU A 200 7.10 9.36 -3.84
C LEU A 200 7.19 8.68 -5.22
N GLY A 201 6.87 7.38 -5.29
CA GLY A 201 6.98 6.61 -6.54
C GLY A 201 6.27 7.28 -7.73
N PRO A 202 4.98 7.60 -7.64
CA PRO A 202 4.24 8.21 -8.75
C PRO A 202 4.77 9.58 -9.18
N VAL A 203 5.30 10.36 -8.22
CA VAL A 203 5.92 11.66 -8.48
C VAL A 203 7.17 11.48 -9.36
N LEU A 204 8.02 10.51 -8.97
CA LEU A 204 9.22 10.18 -9.74
C LEU A 204 8.87 9.59 -11.11
N GLY A 205 7.78 8.82 -11.23
CA GLY A 205 7.28 8.32 -12.50
C GLY A 205 6.88 9.44 -13.46
N SER A 206 6.11 10.41 -13.00
CA SER A 206 5.75 11.60 -13.81
C SER A 206 6.96 12.46 -14.15
N PHE A 207 7.91 12.61 -13.23
CA PHE A 207 9.17 13.31 -13.48
C PHE A 207 10.03 12.60 -14.54
N ALA A 208 10.09 11.27 -14.50
CA ALA A 208 10.79 10.48 -15.53
C ALA A 208 10.18 10.69 -16.91
N ILE A 209 8.84 10.69 -17.03
CA ILE A 209 8.16 11.02 -18.29
C ILE A 209 8.51 12.44 -18.74
N ALA A 210 8.49 13.41 -17.83
CA ALA A 210 8.82 14.80 -18.16
C ALA A 210 10.25 14.99 -18.68
N ILE A 211 11.22 14.25 -18.11
CA ILE A 211 12.60 14.23 -18.60
C ILE A 211 12.69 13.53 -19.95
N GLY A 212 12.08 12.35 -20.08
CA GLY A 212 12.14 11.55 -21.30
C GLY A 212 11.51 12.23 -22.53
N LYS A 213 10.60 13.19 -22.31
CA LYS A 213 10.00 14.02 -23.37
C LYS A 213 10.82 15.27 -23.72
N ARG A 214 11.87 15.58 -22.97
CA ARG A 214 12.79 16.66 -23.35
C ARG A 214 13.75 16.15 -24.41
N ASP A 215 14.05 16.99 -25.40
CA ASP A 215 15.06 16.72 -26.44
C ASP A 215 16.49 16.80 -25.85
N ILE A 216 16.80 15.88 -24.92
CA ILE A 216 18.15 15.76 -24.34
C ILE A 216 19.11 15.14 -25.37
N PHE A 217 18.56 14.42 -26.36
CA PHE A 217 19.31 13.84 -27.48
C PHE A 217 18.69 14.28 -28.81
N PRO A 218 19.16 15.35 -29.43
CA PRO A 218 18.71 15.80 -30.75
C PRO A 218 18.93 14.69 -31.78
N GLY A 219 17.87 14.27 -32.46
CA GLY A 219 17.94 13.29 -33.56
C GLY A 219 17.33 11.91 -33.30
N HIS A 220 16.84 11.63 -32.09
CA HIS A 220 16.09 10.38 -31.79
C HIS A 220 14.64 10.70 -31.45
N ALA A 221 13.69 9.89 -31.92
CA ALA A 221 12.26 10.10 -31.76
C ALA A 221 11.89 10.27 -30.26
N SER A 222 11.68 11.51 -29.84
CA SER A 222 11.43 11.94 -28.46
C SER A 222 10.25 11.22 -27.78
N VAL A 223 9.28 10.77 -28.55
CA VAL A 223 8.07 10.08 -28.08
C VAL A 223 8.37 8.68 -27.52
N GLN A 224 9.26 7.92 -28.15
CA GLN A 224 9.61 6.56 -27.67
C GLN A 224 10.47 6.61 -26.40
N MET A 225 11.38 7.57 -26.28
CA MET A 225 12.18 7.74 -25.06
C MET A 225 11.32 8.16 -23.87
N GLY A 226 10.30 9.00 -24.06
CA GLY A 226 9.41 9.42 -22.99
C GLY A 226 8.69 8.26 -22.32
N HIS A 227 8.22 7.29 -23.08
CA HIS A 227 7.58 6.08 -22.55
C HIS A 227 8.57 5.10 -21.90
N ALA A 228 9.83 5.03 -22.36
CA ALA A 228 10.84 4.16 -21.77
C ALA A 228 11.41 4.71 -20.45
N ALA A 229 11.42 6.02 -20.27
CA ALA A 229 12.12 6.69 -19.17
C ALA A 229 11.71 6.21 -17.75
N PRO A 230 10.44 6.03 -17.39
CA PRO A 230 10.07 5.50 -16.09
C PRO A 230 10.57 4.07 -15.85
N GLY A 231 10.51 3.21 -16.87
CA GLY A 231 11.02 1.85 -16.79
C GLY A 231 12.53 1.80 -16.60
N ILE A 232 13.27 2.61 -17.34
CA ILE A 232 14.74 2.73 -17.23
C ILE A 232 15.12 3.29 -15.85
N MET A 233 14.44 4.33 -15.38
CA MET A 233 14.70 4.92 -14.07
C MET A 233 14.40 3.93 -12.94
N ALA A 234 13.27 3.21 -13.00
CA ALA A 234 12.93 2.19 -12.01
C ALA A 234 13.93 1.03 -12.02
N ALA A 235 14.37 0.56 -13.19
CA ALA A 235 15.39 -0.47 -13.32
C ALA A 235 16.75 0.00 -12.76
N GLY A 236 17.14 1.25 -13.05
CA GLY A 236 18.35 1.88 -12.49
C GLY A 236 18.30 1.97 -10.96
N LEU A 237 17.17 2.40 -10.39
CA LEU A 237 16.95 2.40 -8.94
C LEU A 237 17.03 0.99 -8.35
N CYS A 238 16.45 -0.02 -9.01
CA CYS A 238 16.58 -1.41 -8.58
C CYS A 238 18.02 -1.91 -8.62
N LEU A 239 18.79 -1.59 -9.65
CA LEU A 239 20.19 -1.94 -9.76
C LEU A 239 21.02 -1.30 -8.64
N LEU A 240 20.83 0.01 -8.41
CA LEU A 240 21.49 0.73 -7.32
C LEU A 240 21.11 0.13 -5.96
N ASN A 241 19.83 -0.19 -5.77
CA ASN A 241 19.33 -0.84 -4.56
C ASN A 241 19.92 -2.25 -4.39
N MET A 242 20.04 -3.01 -5.46
CA MET A 242 20.66 -4.34 -5.45
C MET A 242 22.14 -4.26 -5.06
N ILE A 243 22.89 -3.30 -5.62
CA ILE A 243 24.31 -3.06 -5.26
C ILE A 243 24.40 -2.63 -3.79
N PHE A 244 23.53 -1.72 -3.34
CA PHE A 244 23.47 -1.28 -1.94
C PHE A 244 23.13 -2.43 -1.00
N ALA A 245 22.12 -3.23 -1.29
CA ALA A 245 21.74 -4.39 -0.50
C ALA A 245 22.85 -5.46 -0.52
N TRP A 246 23.49 -5.69 -1.67
CA TRP A 246 24.64 -6.61 -1.76
C TRP A 246 25.82 -6.16 -0.88
N ARG A 247 26.08 -4.85 -0.81
CA ARG A 247 27.24 -4.33 -0.05
C ARG A 247 26.97 -4.24 1.45
N TYR A 248 25.75 -3.87 1.86
CA TYR A 248 25.46 -3.48 3.24
C TYR A 248 24.45 -4.39 3.96
N LEU A 249 23.63 -5.17 3.25
CA LEU A 249 22.67 -6.05 3.88
C LEU A 249 23.39 -7.33 4.36
N SER A 250 23.41 -7.56 5.68
CA SER A 250 23.94 -8.79 6.26
C SER A 250 22.90 -9.91 6.18
N GLU A 251 23.35 -11.18 6.21
CA GLU A 251 22.42 -12.30 6.39
C GLU A 251 21.86 -12.26 7.82
N SER A 252 20.54 -12.43 7.95
CA SER A 252 19.84 -12.39 9.24
C SER A 252 19.48 -13.76 9.78
N ARG A 253 19.58 -14.79 8.94
CA ARG A 253 19.21 -16.14 9.31
C ARG A 253 20.28 -16.80 10.15
N ASP A 254 19.93 -17.25 11.36
CA ASP A 254 20.74 -18.20 12.13
C ASP A 254 20.47 -19.62 11.59
N ALA A 255 21.51 -20.26 11.04
CA ALA A 255 21.43 -21.59 10.47
C ALA A 255 21.05 -22.69 11.49
N THR A 256 21.07 -22.36 12.77
CA THR A 256 20.81 -23.28 13.90
C THR A 256 19.34 -23.38 14.30
N VAL A 257 18.49 -22.45 13.88
CA VAL A 257 17.05 -22.50 14.18
C VAL A 257 16.33 -23.28 13.08
N HIS A 258 16.14 -24.56 13.27
CA HIS A 258 15.29 -25.38 12.42
C HIS A 258 13.84 -24.88 12.53
N ALA A 259 13.30 -24.41 11.41
CA ALA A 259 11.89 -24.09 11.30
C ALA A 259 11.06 -25.36 11.54
N THR A 260 10.40 -25.43 12.68
CA THR A 260 9.32 -26.38 12.97
C THR A 260 8.08 -26.02 12.15
N SER A 261 8.12 -26.27 10.86
CA SER A 261 7.05 -25.92 9.90
C SER A 261 6.22 -27.12 9.43
N GLY A 262 6.00 -28.12 10.30
CA GLY A 262 5.28 -29.35 9.92
C GLY A 262 3.75 -29.29 9.92
N GLU A 263 3.09 -28.30 10.57
CA GLU A 263 1.62 -28.34 10.78
C GLU A 263 0.82 -27.23 10.07
N ALA A 264 1.45 -26.28 9.40
CA ALA A 264 0.78 -25.08 8.90
C ALA A 264 -0.27 -25.28 7.77
N PRO A 265 -0.12 -26.21 6.77
CA PRO A 265 -1.04 -26.25 5.63
C PRO A 265 -2.47 -26.69 5.95
N ARG A 266 -2.65 -27.62 6.90
CA ARG A 266 -4.00 -28.11 7.27
C ARG A 266 -4.79 -27.07 8.07
N LYS A 267 -4.14 -26.40 9.02
CA LYS A 267 -4.77 -25.34 9.83
C LYS A 267 -5.19 -24.14 8.98
N SER A 268 -4.39 -23.76 7.99
CA SER A 268 -4.71 -22.64 7.09
C SER A 268 -5.95 -22.87 6.24
N ARG A 269 -6.12 -24.08 5.68
CA ARG A 269 -7.32 -24.43 4.90
C ARG A 269 -8.59 -24.48 5.75
N GLN A 270 -8.47 -25.01 6.95
CA GLN A 270 -9.57 -25.03 7.92
C GLN A 270 -9.96 -23.62 8.34
N ALA A 271 -8.98 -22.76 8.66
CA ALA A 271 -9.24 -21.36 9.02
C ALA A 271 -9.88 -20.57 7.87
N ALA A 272 -9.45 -20.79 6.62
CA ALA A 272 -10.09 -20.18 5.46
C ALA A 272 -11.55 -20.57 5.35
N TRP A 273 -11.86 -21.87 5.45
CA TRP A 273 -13.26 -22.34 5.42
C TRP A 273 -14.08 -21.81 6.59
N TYR A 274 -13.48 -21.76 7.78
CA TYR A 274 -14.12 -21.24 8.99
C TYR A 274 -14.56 -19.78 8.84
N ILE A 275 -13.73 -18.92 8.27
CA ILE A 275 -14.04 -17.51 8.01
C ILE A 275 -15.26 -17.35 7.09
N ILE A 276 -15.40 -18.23 6.09
CA ILE A 276 -16.55 -18.22 5.17
C ILE A 276 -17.81 -18.71 5.88
N SER A 277 -17.71 -19.85 6.59
CA SER A 277 -18.87 -20.48 7.24
C SER A 277 -19.37 -19.76 8.48
N HIS A 278 -18.49 -19.02 9.17
CA HIS A 278 -18.79 -18.26 10.39
C HIS A 278 -18.60 -16.75 10.17
N SER A 279 -19.18 -16.23 9.10
CA SER A 279 -19.01 -14.82 8.69
C SER A 279 -19.56 -13.79 9.69
N SER A 280 -20.43 -14.19 10.62
CA SER A 280 -20.99 -13.35 11.69
C SER A 280 -20.04 -13.15 12.87
N GLU A 281 -19.01 -13.98 13.03
CA GLU A 281 -18.05 -13.83 14.11
C GLU A 281 -17.18 -12.59 13.98
N PRO A 282 -16.75 -11.98 15.10
CA PRO A 282 -15.96 -10.74 15.08
C PRO A 282 -14.69 -10.83 14.27
N SER A 283 -13.95 -11.93 14.37
CA SER A 283 -12.72 -12.18 13.62
C SER A 283 -12.96 -12.24 12.11
N SER A 284 -13.97 -13.01 11.70
CA SER A 284 -14.39 -13.15 10.30
C SER A 284 -14.89 -11.82 9.73
N ARG A 285 -15.71 -11.08 10.47
CA ARG A 285 -16.22 -9.76 10.08
C ARG A 285 -15.09 -8.77 9.84
N LEU A 286 -14.08 -8.72 10.70
CA LEU A 286 -12.92 -7.86 10.53
C LEU A 286 -12.09 -8.21 9.29
N ILE A 287 -11.95 -9.50 8.99
CA ILE A 287 -11.30 -9.97 7.75
C ILE A 287 -12.09 -9.55 6.52
N TRP A 288 -13.44 -9.72 6.54
CA TRP A 288 -14.30 -9.28 5.45
C TRP A 288 -14.29 -7.75 5.27
N ILE A 289 -14.34 -6.97 6.36
CA ILE A 289 -14.23 -5.49 6.29
C ILE A 289 -12.91 -5.11 5.59
N TYR A 290 -11.80 -5.73 5.99
CA TYR A 290 -10.51 -5.46 5.37
C TYR A 290 -10.50 -5.83 3.88
N ALA A 291 -10.92 -7.06 3.55
CA ALA A 291 -10.87 -7.59 2.19
C ALA A 291 -11.76 -6.79 1.22
N ILE A 292 -12.99 -6.49 1.62
CA ILE A 292 -13.95 -5.75 0.79
C ILE A 292 -13.48 -4.31 0.61
N ALA A 293 -13.10 -3.62 1.70
CA ALA A 293 -12.66 -2.23 1.62
C ALA A 293 -11.37 -2.07 0.79
N ILE A 294 -10.37 -2.96 0.97
CA ILE A 294 -9.11 -2.87 0.20
C ILE A 294 -9.34 -3.22 -1.28
N GLY A 295 -10.19 -4.21 -1.56
CA GLY A 295 -10.57 -4.57 -2.93
C GLY A 295 -11.28 -3.41 -3.63
N ALA A 296 -12.32 -2.85 -3.01
CA ALA A 296 -13.07 -1.71 -3.56
C ALA A 296 -12.16 -0.50 -3.82
N PHE A 297 -11.32 -0.15 -2.83
CA PHE A 297 -10.37 0.95 -2.96
C PHE A 297 -9.35 0.70 -4.09
N GLN A 298 -8.61 -0.40 -4.06
CA GLN A 298 -7.56 -0.66 -5.05
C GLN A 298 -8.12 -0.97 -6.43
N GLY A 299 -9.30 -1.59 -6.52
CA GLY A 299 -9.97 -1.82 -7.79
C GLY A 299 -10.34 -0.51 -8.49
N SER A 300 -10.95 0.45 -7.77
CA SER A 300 -11.27 1.76 -8.35
C SER A 300 -10.01 2.55 -8.74
N PHE A 301 -8.90 2.36 -8.01
CA PHE A 301 -7.61 2.96 -8.35
C PHE A 301 -6.97 2.36 -9.62
N SER A 302 -7.32 1.13 -10.03
CA SER A 302 -6.78 0.52 -11.26
C SER A 302 -7.18 1.28 -12.52
N VAL A 303 -8.31 1.99 -12.50
CA VAL A 303 -8.83 2.82 -13.61
C VAL A 303 -8.73 4.32 -13.33
N LEU A 304 -8.09 4.72 -12.22
CA LEU A 304 -8.01 6.11 -11.77
C LEU A 304 -7.41 7.05 -12.82
N ALA A 305 -6.31 6.64 -13.43
CA ALA A 305 -5.63 7.46 -14.43
C ALA A 305 -6.52 7.74 -15.65
N LEU A 306 -7.30 6.74 -16.09
CA LEU A 306 -8.27 6.88 -17.19
C LEU A 306 -9.41 7.83 -16.80
N PHE A 307 -9.93 7.71 -15.59
CA PHE A 307 -10.97 8.60 -15.07
C PHE A 307 -10.49 10.05 -15.01
N LEU A 308 -9.32 10.29 -14.39
CA LEU A 308 -8.75 11.63 -14.28
C LEU A 308 -8.42 12.23 -15.66
N ASN A 309 -7.94 11.40 -16.59
CA ASN A 309 -7.72 11.83 -17.97
C ASN A 309 -9.04 12.22 -18.67
N ALA A 310 -10.09 11.39 -18.54
CA ALA A 310 -11.37 11.62 -19.22
C ALA A 310 -12.14 12.84 -18.66
N ARG A 311 -12.07 13.07 -17.35
CA ARG A 311 -12.88 14.11 -16.67
C ARG A 311 -12.13 15.42 -16.43
N PHE A 312 -10.82 15.34 -16.15
CA PHE A 312 -10.00 16.47 -15.70
C PHE A 312 -8.75 16.71 -16.55
N GLN A 313 -8.64 16.03 -17.70
CA GLN A 313 -7.53 16.15 -18.66
C GLN A 313 -6.14 15.90 -18.02
N VAL A 314 -6.10 15.11 -16.94
CA VAL A 314 -4.85 14.73 -16.29
C VAL A 314 -4.04 13.84 -17.21
N THR A 315 -2.76 14.17 -17.39
CA THR A 315 -1.82 13.46 -18.27
C THR A 315 -0.82 12.64 -17.47
N GLU A 316 -0.02 11.84 -18.15
CA GLU A 316 1.09 11.08 -17.57
C GLU A 316 2.08 11.97 -16.79
N GLN A 317 2.28 13.22 -17.26
CA GLN A 317 3.19 14.19 -16.62
C GLN A 317 2.60 14.81 -15.37
N THR A 318 1.27 14.96 -15.30
CA THR A 318 0.60 15.69 -14.22
C THR A 318 -0.02 14.79 -13.16
N ILE A 319 -0.20 13.49 -13.45
CA ILE A 319 -0.77 12.54 -12.48
C ILE A 319 0.07 12.43 -11.20
N GLY A 320 1.37 12.71 -11.27
CA GLY A 320 2.25 12.76 -10.11
C GLY A 320 1.81 13.77 -9.05
N TYR A 321 1.24 14.90 -9.44
CA TYR A 321 0.71 15.91 -8.48
C TYR A 321 -0.46 15.38 -7.67
N PHE A 322 -1.35 14.57 -8.29
CA PHE A 322 -2.43 13.89 -7.59
C PHE A 322 -1.88 12.98 -6.50
N PHE A 323 -0.89 12.16 -6.83
CA PHE A 323 -0.30 11.23 -5.86
C PHE A 323 0.55 11.93 -4.81
N MET A 324 1.21 13.04 -5.15
CA MET A 324 1.92 13.89 -4.18
C MET A 324 0.94 14.46 -3.15
N TYR A 325 -0.19 14.96 -3.59
CA TYR A 325 -1.24 15.50 -2.73
C TYR A 325 -1.82 14.43 -1.80
N THR A 326 -2.24 13.27 -2.36
CA THR A 326 -2.78 12.16 -1.56
C THR A 326 -1.75 11.57 -0.63
N GLY A 327 -0.49 11.46 -1.07
CA GLY A 327 0.64 11.00 -0.27
C GLY A 327 0.93 11.91 0.92
N ALA A 328 0.96 13.22 0.70
CA ALA A 328 1.17 14.21 1.77
C ALA A 328 0.07 14.11 2.85
N ILE A 329 -1.20 14.02 2.43
CA ILE A 329 -2.33 13.86 3.36
C ILE A 329 -2.24 12.51 4.10
N SER A 330 -1.85 11.42 3.40
CA SER A 330 -1.69 10.10 4.01
C SER A 330 -0.63 10.10 5.10
N VAL A 331 0.52 10.72 4.85
CA VAL A 331 1.60 10.86 5.85
C VAL A 331 1.13 11.70 7.02
N PHE A 332 0.52 12.87 6.76
CA PHE A 332 -0.05 13.74 7.79
C PHE A 332 -1.04 12.98 8.68
N ALA A 333 -2.00 12.27 8.06
CA ALA A 333 -3.03 11.51 8.77
C ALA A 333 -2.42 10.43 9.68
N ARG A 334 -1.45 9.68 9.20
CA ARG A 334 -0.85 8.56 9.93
C ARG A 334 0.11 9.00 11.03
N VAL A 335 0.88 10.06 10.80
CA VAL A 335 1.89 10.53 11.76
C VAL A 335 1.26 11.41 12.84
N LEU A 336 0.35 12.30 12.47
CA LEU A 336 -0.16 13.33 13.39
C LEU A 336 -1.56 13.06 13.92
N LEU A 337 -2.44 12.44 13.12
CA LEU A 337 -3.84 12.27 13.49
C LEU A 337 -4.15 10.89 14.06
N LEU A 338 -3.63 9.81 13.47
CA LEU A 338 -4.06 8.44 13.78
C LEU A 338 -3.97 8.13 15.27
N GLY A 339 -2.82 8.38 15.91
CA GLY A 339 -2.63 8.09 17.34
C GLY A 339 -3.66 8.83 18.21
N ARG A 340 -3.74 10.17 18.05
CA ARG A 340 -4.69 11.00 18.80
C ARG A 340 -6.13 10.60 18.59
N MET A 341 -6.50 10.24 17.36
CA MET A 341 -7.87 9.82 17.03
C MET A 341 -8.19 8.45 17.60
N VAL A 342 -7.21 7.53 17.66
CA VAL A 342 -7.36 6.23 18.34
C VAL A 342 -7.60 6.43 19.84
N ASP A 343 -6.81 7.31 20.48
CA ASP A 343 -6.95 7.60 21.90
C ASP A 343 -8.32 8.23 22.22
N TRP A 344 -8.83 9.07 21.32
CA TRP A 344 -10.11 9.78 21.53
C TRP A 344 -11.35 8.94 21.18
N LEU A 345 -11.38 8.26 20.03
CA LEU A 345 -12.56 7.54 19.52
C LEU A 345 -12.50 6.03 19.76
N GLY A 346 -11.30 5.49 19.96
CA GLY A 346 -11.05 4.05 19.94
C GLY A 346 -11.02 3.48 18.51
N GLU A 347 -10.37 2.33 18.35
CA GLU A 347 -10.12 1.70 17.03
C GLU A 347 -11.41 1.34 16.28
N ALA A 348 -12.44 0.84 16.99
CA ALA A 348 -13.68 0.39 16.36
C ALA A 348 -14.51 1.55 15.78
N LYS A 349 -14.63 2.67 16.49
CA LYS A 349 -15.32 3.85 15.96
C LYS A 349 -14.51 4.55 14.88
N LEU A 350 -13.17 4.61 15.06
CA LEU A 350 -12.28 5.24 14.11
C LEU A 350 -12.24 4.47 12.79
N SER A 351 -12.26 3.13 12.81
CA SER A 351 -12.34 2.33 11.58
C SER A 351 -13.63 2.57 10.80
N ARG A 352 -14.77 2.73 11.49
CA ARG A 352 -16.05 3.11 10.85
C ARG A 352 -16.02 4.50 10.27
N LEU A 353 -15.49 5.48 11.00
CA LEU A 353 -15.29 6.85 10.49
C LEU A 353 -14.39 6.81 9.23
N GLY A 354 -13.33 6.00 9.26
CA GLY A 354 -12.47 5.79 8.10
C GLY A 354 -13.20 5.25 6.88
N LEU A 355 -14.09 4.26 7.06
CA LEU A 355 -14.93 3.74 5.97
C LEU A 355 -15.88 4.80 5.41
N VAL A 356 -16.49 5.63 6.27
CA VAL A 356 -17.36 6.75 5.85
C VAL A 356 -16.56 7.75 5.02
N LEU A 357 -15.39 8.18 5.50
CA LEU A 357 -14.54 9.13 4.77
C LEU A 357 -14.09 8.54 3.42
N LEU A 358 -13.71 7.25 3.41
CA LEU A 358 -13.30 6.56 2.19
C LEU A 358 -14.45 6.48 1.18
N ALA A 359 -15.66 6.08 1.60
CA ALA A 359 -16.85 6.02 0.75
C ALA A 359 -17.21 7.40 0.20
N ALA A 360 -17.24 8.44 1.08
CA ALA A 360 -17.52 9.81 0.69
C ALA A 360 -16.48 10.37 -0.29
N GLY A 361 -15.19 10.09 -0.06
CA GLY A 361 -14.12 10.50 -0.97
C GLY A 361 -14.24 9.86 -2.33
N VAL A 362 -14.49 8.55 -2.37
CA VAL A 362 -14.62 7.80 -3.61
C VAL A 362 -15.84 8.25 -4.43
N VAL A 363 -17.01 8.43 -3.82
CA VAL A 363 -18.21 8.92 -4.54
C VAL A 363 -18.10 10.41 -4.88
N GLY A 364 -17.37 11.17 -4.09
CA GLY A 364 -17.12 12.60 -4.35
C GLY A 364 -16.35 12.83 -5.64
N MET A 365 -15.48 11.91 -6.04
CA MET A 365 -14.68 12.06 -7.29
C MET A 365 -15.55 12.20 -8.55
N PRO A 366 -16.49 11.29 -8.88
CA PRO A 366 -17.34 11.44 -10.05
C PRO A 366 -18.36 12.59 -9.93
N LEU A 367 -18.72 13.00 -8.72
CA LEU A 367 -19.61 14.15 -8.47
C LEU A 367 -18.88 15.50 -8.57
N SER A 368 -17.55 15.51 -8.58
CA SER A 368 -16.77 16.74 -8.68
C SER A 368 -16.92 17.38 -10.05
N GLN A 369 -17.30 18.65 -10.06
CA GLN A 369 -17.45 19.47 -11.26
C GLN A 369 -16.22 20.35 -11.55
N ASN A 370 -15.41 20.60 -10.54
CA ASN A 370 -14.19 21.41 -10.61
C ASN A 370 -13.07 20.80 -9.76
N LEU A 371 -11.85 21.33 -9.94
CA LEU A 371 -10.65 20.83 -9.25
C LEU A 371 -10.70 20.99 -7.73
N TRP A 372 -11.40 22.00 -7.20
CA TRP A 372 -11.55 22.19 -5.75
C TRP A 372 -12.41 21.11 -5.11
N MET A 373 -13.56 20.81 -5.73
CA MET A 373 -14.40 19.70 -5.29
C MET A 373 -13.64 18.36 -5.37
N LEU A 374 -12.89 18.15 -6.46
CA LEU A 374 -12.04 16.98 -6.62
C LEU A 374 -10.98 16.92 -5.51
N ALA A 375 -10.30 18.03 -5.20
CA ALA A 375 -9.29 18.07 -4.15
C ALA A 375 -9.86 17.68 -2.78
N ILE A 376 -11.05 18.19 -2.43
CA ILE A 376 -11.73 17.83 -1.18
C ILE A 376 -12.09 16.34 -1.18
N ALA A 377 -12.71 15.82 -2.24
CA ALA A 377 -13.08 14.42 -2.36
C ALA A 377 -11.86 13.51 -2.24
N VAL A 378 -10.78 13.86 -2.96
CA VAL A 378 -9.52 13.12 -2.97
C VAL A 378 -8.83 13.17 -1.60
N ALA A 379 -8.94 14.26 -0.82
CA ALA A 379 -8.37 14.35 0.53
C ALA A 379 -9.01 13.36 1.52
N LEU A 380 -10.30 13.05 1.36
CA LEU A 380 -11.01 12.11 2.21
C LEU A 380 -10.51 10.67 2.06
N ILE A 381 -9.99 10.30 0.89
CA ILE A 381 -9.53 8.95 0.58
C ILE A 381 -8.33 8.54 1.46
N PRO A 382 -7.19 9.28 1.50
CA PRO A 382 -6.07 8.92 2.34
C PRO A 382 -6.39 9.02 3.84
N LEU A 383 -7.28 9.92 4.28
CA LEU A 383 -7.78 9.95 5.64
C LEU A 383 -8.56 8.67 5.96
N GLY A 384 -9.48 8.29 5.07
CA GLY A 384 -10.26 7.06 5.21
C GLY A 384 -9.40 5.82 5.30
N THR A 385 -8.41 5.66 4.40
CA THR A 385 -7.50 4.51 4.40
C THR A 385 -6.57 4.49 5.63
N ALA A 386 -6.10 5.67 6.09
CA ALA A 386 -5.26 5.80 7.26
C ALA A 386 -5.98 5.37 8.56
N PHE A 387 -7.27 5.62 8.65
CA PHE A 387 -8.07 5.27 9.83
C PHE A 387 -8.65 3.85 9.75
N THR A 388 -9.01 3.35 8.56
CA THR A 388 -9.64 2.04 8.43
C THR A 388 -8.65 0.89 8.60
N PHE A 389 -7.63 0.79 7.74
CA PHE A 389 -6.82 -0.43 7.64
C PHE A 389 -5.99 -0.73 8.89
N PRO A 390 -5.27 0.23 9.50
CA PRO A 390 -4.54 -0.02 10.74
C PRO A 390 -5.46 -0.41 11.89
N CYS A 391 -6.61 0.30 12.04
CA CYS A 391 -7.55 0.02 13.12
C CYS A 391 -8.21 -1.36 12.99
N VAL A 392 -8.64 -1.75 11.78
CA VAL A 392 -9.20 -3.09 11.54
C VAL A 392 -8.19 -4.18 11.83
N THR A 393 -6.92 -3.98 11.43
CA THR A 393 -5.84 -4.94 11.70
C THR A 393 -5.51 -5.02 13.19
N ALA A 394 -5.48 -3.89 13.90
CA ALA A 394 -5.27 -3.85 15.34
C ALA A 394 -6.42 -4.55 16.10
N LEU A 395 -7.68 -4.25 15.73
CA LEU A 395 -8.85 -4.92 16.29
C LEU A 395 -8.79 -6.45 16.08
N LEU A 396 -8.44 -6.89 14.86
CA LEU A 396 -8.30 -8.30 14.55
C LEU A 396 -7.26 -8.96 15.48
N SER A 397 -6.12 -8.31 15.69
CA SER A 397 -5.07 -8.83 16.57
C SER A 397 -5.47 -8.94 18.04
N ARG A 398 -6.45 -8.13 18.48
CA ARG A 398 -6.98 -8.18 19.85
C ARG A 398 -8.05 -9.24 20.05
N VAL A 399 -8.92 -9.45 19.05
CA VAL A 399 -10.05 -10.40 19.13
C VAL A 399 -9.59 -11.86 19.02
N ILE A 400 -8.39 -12.11 18.49
CA ILE A 400 -7.89 -13.46 18.24
C ILE A 400 -6.91 -13.91 19.33
N ASN A 401 -7.00 -15.19 19.69
CA ASN A 401 -6.06 -15.83 20.61
C ASN A 401 -4.60 -15.58 20.16
N PRO A 402 -3.69 -15.18 21.06
CA PRO A 402 -2.29 -14.95 20.73
C PRO A 402 -1.61 -16.07 19.96
N ARG A 403 -1.98 -17.34 20.22
CA ARG A 403 -1.43 -18.52 19.53
C ARG A 403 -1.84 -18.62 18.05
N GLU A 404 -3.00 -18.06 17.67
CA GLU A 404 -3.56 -18.12 16.32
C GLU A 404 -3.43 -16.80 15.56
N ARG A 405 -2.90 -15.76 16.23
CA ARG A 405 -2.80 -14.40 15.66
C ARG A 405 -2.10 -14.38 14.29
N GLY A 406 -0.99 -15.10 14.15
CA GLY A 406 -0.27 -15.19 12.87
C GLY A 406 -1.11 -15.82 11.76
N LEU A 407 -1.89 -16.86 12.07
CA LEU A 407 -2.75 -17.54 11.11
C LEU A 407 -3.84 -16.59 10.58
N TYR A 408 -4.58 -15.93 11.49
CA TYR A 408 -5.68 -15.04 11.07
C TYR A 408 -5.20 -13.75 10.41
N MET A 409 -4.05 -13.20 10.83
CA MET A 409 -3.41 -12.09 10.13
C MET A 409 -2.98 -12.48 8.70
N GLY A 410 -2.47 -13.71 8.54
CA GLY A 410 -2.20 -14.29 7.22
C GLY A 410 -3.47 -14.46 6.38
N MET A 411 -4.59 -14.93 7.00
CA MET A 411 -5.88 -15.02 6.33
C MET A 411 -6.39 -13.64 5.88
N GLN A 412 -6.28 -12.61 6.72
CA GLN A 412 -6.62 -11.23 6.33
C GLN A 412 -5.89 -10.80 5.05
N GLN A 413 -4.59 -11.08 4.95
CA GLN A 413 -3.81 -10.76 3.75
C GLN A 413 -4.21 -11.60 2.54
N THR A 414 -4.54 -12.88 2.75
CA THR A 414 -5.00 -13.78 1.69
C THR A 414 -6.34 -13.31 1.10
N TYR A 415 -7.35 -13.05 1.96
CA TYR A 415 -8.66 -12.54 1.51
C TYR A 415 -8.53 -11.16 0.85
N GLY A 416 -7.70 -10.27 1.42
CA GLY A 416 -7.35 -9.00 0.79
C GLY A 416 -6.65 -9.18 -0.57
N GLY A 417 -5.78 -10.19 -0.71
CA GLY A 417 -5.13 -10.55 -1.98
C GLY A 417 -6.13 -10.99 -3.04
N VAL A 418 -7.07 -11.88 -2.68
CA VAL A 418 -8.15 -12.31 -3.57
C VAL A 418 -9.01 -11.13 -4.02
N ALA A 419 -9.38 -10.24 -3.08
CA ALA A 419 -10.13 -9.03 -3.41
C ALA A 419 -9.38 -8.10 -4.37
N ARG A 420 -8.05 -7.97 -4.23
CA ARG A 420 -7.18 -7.20 -5.14
C ARG A 420 -7.04 -7.82 -6.53
N ILE A 421 -7.38 -9.10 -6.71
CA ILE A 421 -7.46 -9.74 -8.03
C ILE A 421 -8.82 -9.49 -8.68
N ILE A 422 -9.90 -9.74 -7.95
CA ILE A 422 -11.27 -9.67 -8.47
C ILE A 422 -11.68 -8.22 -8.77
N ALA A 423 -11.35 -7.29 -7.87
CA ALA A 423 -11.83 -5.92 -7.97
C ALA A 423 -11.32 -5.17 -9.21
N PRO A 424 -10.02 -5.18 -9.60
CA PRO A 424 -9.58 -4.54 -10.84
C PRO A 424 -10.25 -5.10 -12.10
N LEU A 425 -10.53 -6.39 -12.14
CA LEU A 425 -11.25 -7.01 -13.26
C LEU A 425 -12.68 -6.47 -13.38
N PHE A 426 -13.40 -6.45 -12.26
CA PHE A 426 -14.77 -5.92 -12.22
C PHE A 426 -14.82 -4.43 -12.54
N TYR A 427 -13.96 -3.61 -11.93
CA TYR A 427 -13.98 -2.17 -12.13
C TYR A 427 -13.46 -1.74 -13.51
N GLY A 428 -12.52 -2.49 -14.08
CA GLY A 428 -12.10 -2.30 -15.46
C GLY A 428 -13.24 -2.54 -16.44
N TRP A 429 -13.96 -3.66 -16.28
CA TRP A 429 -15.16 -3.96 -17.06
C TRP A 429 -16.26 -2.90 -16.85
N ALA A 430 -16.54 -2.51 -15.61
CA ALA A 430 -17.54 -1.50 -15.31
C ALA A 430 -17.20 -0.14 -15.93
N PHE A 431 -15.92 0.23 -15.95
CA PHE A 431 -15.44 1.45 -16.60
C PHE A 431 -15.77 1.47 -18.10
N ASP A 432 -15.50 0.37 -18.79
CA ASP A 432 -15.71 0.26 -20.24
C ASP A 432 -17.20 0.10 -20.62
N SER A 433 -17.96 -0.69 -19.82
CA SER A 433 -19.33 -1.09 -20.16
C SER A 433 -20.40 -0.18 -19.58
N LEU A 434 -20.21 0.37 -18.38
CA LEU A 434 -21.19 1.15 -17.63
C LEU A 434 -20.80 2.63 -17.52
N GLY A 435 -19.62 3.00 -18.05
CA GLY A 435 -19.14 4.37 -18.14
C GLY A 435 -18.10 4.74 -17.08
N VAL A 436 -17.41 5.84 -17.35
CA VAL A 436 -16.20 6.31 -16.66
C VAL A 436 -16.37 6.49 -15.13
N SER A 437 -17.58 6.84 -14.68
CA SER A 437 -17.89 7.11 -13.26
C SER A 437 -18.38 5.87 -12.51
N SER A 438 -18.80 4.82 -13.20
CA SER A 438 -19.43 3.64 -12.58
C SER A 438 -18.55 2.91 -11.56
N PRO A 439 -17.20 2.73 -11.76
CA PRO A 439 -16.35 2.10 -10.79
C PRO A 439 -16.37 2.76 -9.41
N TYR A 440 -16.49 4.09 -9.40
CA TYR A 440 -16.45 4.87 -8.15
C TYR A 440 -17.77 4.79 -7.40
N PHE A 441 -18.92 4.76 -8.11
CA PHE A 441 -20.23 4.55 -7.49
C PHE A 441 -20.31 3.14 -6.88
N PHE A 442 -19.92 2.10 -7.61
CA PHE A 442 -19.88 0.73 -7.08
C PHE A 442 -18.91 0.61 -5.89
N SER A 443 -17.71 1.17 -6.03
CA SER A 443 -16.72 1.14 -4.94
C SER A 443 -17.26 1.80 -3.67
N SER A 444 -17.85 3.00 -3.80
CA SER A 444 -18.44 3.71 -2.66
C SER A 444 -19.60 2.94 -2.04
N ALA A 445 -20.51 2.38 -2.85
CA ALA A 445 -21.64 1.59 -2.36
C ALA A 445 -21.16 0.34 -1.60
N ILE A 446 -20.16 -0.37 -2.12
CA ILE A 446 -19.58 -1.56 -1.49
C ILE A 446 -18.88 -1.17 -0.16
N ILE A 447 -18.10 -0.06 -0.14
CA ILE A 447 -17.46 0.42 1.09
C ILE A 447 -18.51 0.85 2.11
N ALA A 448 -19.56 1.56 1.69
CA ALA A 448 -20.66 1.96 2.56
C ALA A 448 -21.39 0.75 3.16
N ALA A 449 -21.69 -0.27 2.34
CA ALA A 449 -22.26 -1.52 2.83
C ALA A 449 -21.35 -2.22 3.86
N THR A 450 -20.04 -2.12 3.70
CA THR A 450 -19.07 -2.69 4.65
C THR A 450 -19.16 -2.04 6.03
N ILE A 451 -19.64 -0.80 6.15
CA ILE A 451 -19.86 -0.13 7.44
C ILE A 451 -20.83 -0.94 8.32
N LEU A 452 -21.82 -1.59 7.71
CA LEU A 452 -22.79 -2.42 8.41
C LEU A 452 -22.13 -3.59 9.15
N LEU A 453 -21.05 -4.15 8.59
CA LEU A 453 -20.26 -5.19 9.22
C LEU A 453 -19.49 -4.69 10.45
N GLY A 454 -19.25 -3.39 10.55
CA GLY A 454 -18.54 -2.75 11.66
C GLY A 454 -19.39 -2.50 12.91
N PHE A 455 -20.73 -2.60 12.82
CA PHE A 455 -21.58 -2.36 13.97
C PHE A 455 -21.49 -3.48 15.01
N GLY A 456 -21.44 -3.10 16.29
CA GLY A 456 -21.39 -4.06 17.41
C GLY A 456 -20.00 -4.62 17.73
N LEU A 457 -18.95 -4.29 16.94
CA LEU A 457 -17.59 -4.69 17.26
C LEU A 457 -17.06 -4.02 18.54
N ASP A 458 -17.61 -2.86 18.93
CA ASP A 458 -17.26 -2.16 20.17
C ASP A 458 -17.46 -3.01 21.43
N LYS A 459 -18.43 -3.93 21.40
CA LYS A 459 -18.76 -4.82 22.55
C LYS A 459 -17.61 -5.78 22.86
N TYR A 460 -16.96 -6.31 21.82
CA TYR A 460 -15.89 -7.30 21.97
C TYR A 460 -14.58 -6.68 22.47
N VAL A 461 -14.32 -5.41 22.13
CA VAL A 461 -13.15 -4.68 22.63
C VAL A 461 -13.27 -4.34 24.12
N ARG A 462 -14.48 -4.07 24.61
CA ARG A 462 -14.73 -3.73 26.02
C ARG A 462 -14.66 -4.92 26.98
N LEU A 463 -14.91 -6.14 26.50
CA LEU A 463 -14.92 -7.35 27.33
C LEU A 463 -13.51 -7.83 27.71
N GLU A 464 -12.46 -7.49 26.94
CA GLU A 464 -11.08 -7.91 27.20
C GLU A 464 -10.31 -7.00 28.17
N ILE A 465 -10.66 -5.72 28.27
CA ILE A 465 -9.96 -4.78 29.17
C ILE A 465 -10.09 -5.20 30.64
N PRO A 466 -11.27 -5.61 31.16
CA PRO A 466 -11.40 -6.11 32.51
C PRO A 466 -10.66 -7.43 32.75
N ALA A 467 -10.68 -8.35 31.76
CA ALA A 467 -10.04 -9.66 31.90
C ALA A 467 -8.51 -9.56 31.83
N ALA A 468 -7.95 -8.68 30.99
CA ALA A 468 -6.53 -8.42 30.93
C ALA A 468 -6.02 -7.67 32.19
N GLN A 469 -6.78 -6.73 32.71
CA GLN A 469 -6.47 -6.04 33.96
C GLN A 469 -6.61 -6.97 35.18
N ALA A 470 -7.60 -7.85 35.21
CA ALA A 470 -7.76 -8.88 36.24
C ALA A 470 -6.63 -9.92 36.18
N ALA A 471 -6.16 -10.31 35.00
CA ALA A 471 -5.02 -11.22 34.84
C ALA A 471 -3.69 -10.56 35.28
N VAL A 472 -3.49 -9.27 34.98
CA VAL A 472 -2.32 -8.51 35.46
C VAL A 472 -2.41 -8.29 36.98
N ALA A 473 -3.58 -7.99 37.55
CA ALA A 473 -3.76 -7.87 38.98
C ALA A 473 -3.53 -9.20 39.70
N ALA A 474 -4.02 -10.32 39.15
CA ALA A 474 -3.79 -11.66 39.70
C ALA A 474 -2.31 -12.11 39.62
N THR A 475 -1.52 -11.60 38.65
CA THR A 475 -0.09 -11.86 38.58
C THR A 475 0.76 -10.92 39.46
N THR A 476 0.21 -9.80 39.90
CA THR A 476 0.84 -8.86 40.82
C THR A 476 0.55 -9.18 42.30
N GLU A 477 -0.49 -9.96 42.58
CA GLU A 477 -0.78 -10.53 43.89
C GLU A 477 -0.11 -11.91 44.08
N VAL A 478 1.18 -12.03 43.80
CA VAL A 478 1.98 -13.12 44.42
C VAL A 478 2.22 -12.74 45.87
N PRO A 479 1.71 -13.54 46.81
CA PRO A 479 1.63 -13.08 48.19
C PRO A 479 3.00 -12.95 48.85
N LEU A 480 3.22 -11.84 49.50
CA LEU A 480 4.21 -11.67 50.58
C LEU A 480 4.10 -12.70 51.71
N ALA A 481 3.23 -13.70 51.60
CA ALA A 481 3.03 -14.79 52.57
C ALA A 481 4.06 -15.93 52.45
N ALA A 482 4.88 -15.99 51.42
CA ALA A 482 5.91 -17.02 51.26
C ALA A 482 7.25 -16.68 51.93
N GLU A 483 7.51 -15.41 52.21
CA GLU A 483 8.75 -14.98 52.92
C GLU A 483 8.63 -15.09 54.45
N ALA A 484 7.41 -15.09 55.01
CA ALA A 484 7.20 -15.23 56.46
C ALA A 484 7.33 -16.69 56.95
N ALA A 485 7.27 -17.69 56.05
CA ALA A 485 7.37 -19.10 56.41
C ALA A 485 8.80 -19.66 56.34
N ALA A 486 9.76 -18.93 55.76
CA ALA A 486 11.17 -19.36 55.66
C ALA A 486 12.10 -18.80 56.75
N GLY A 487 11.63 -17.87 57.60
CA GLY A 487 12.40 -17.22 58.64
C GLY A 487 12.32 -17.84 60.03
N GLY A 488 11.70 -18.99 60.22
CA GLY A 488 11.39 -19.57 61.51
C GLY A 488 12.01 -20.93 61.81
N LYS A 489 13.24 -21.22 61.39
CA LYS A 489 14.02 -22.40 61.84
C LYS A 489 15.50 -22.16 61.80
N GLN A 490 15.96 -21.34 62.74
CA GLN A 490 17.35 -21.36 63.24
C GLN A 490 17.36 -20.62 64.56
N GLU A 491 17.03 -21.35 65.63
CA GLU A 491 17.48 -21.16 67.01
C GLU A 491 16.72 -22.13 67.88
N ALA A 492 17.26 -23.35 68.05
CA ALA A 492 17.26 -24.17 69.28
C ALA A 492 18.15 -25.40 69.08
#